data_ba953c171745edefd7d3d29e87a86a7c
#
_entry.id   ba953c171745edefd7d3d29e87a86a7c
#
_cell.length_a   1.000
_cell.length_b   1.000
_cell.length_c   1.000
_cell.angle_alpha   90.00
_cell.angle_beta   90.00
_cell.angle_gamma   90.00
#
_symmetry.space_group_name_H-M   'P 1'
#
loop_
_entity.id
_entity.type
_entity.pdbx_description
1 polymer ?
#
loop_
_entity_poly.entity_id
_entity_poly.type
_entity_poly.pdbx_seq_one_letter_code
_entity_poly.pdbx_strand_id
1 'polypeptide(L)'
;MMSLMNGVDSEEIIGEVIDPVQIVHSLIKVASERKGNQVVFDPETTIGIVYGEADLSRGTGRIEALNDLFADTGLHYRATDVILTEIWSKFRLNVPNNQAQAMVGCGVGAYRDSEHVAFLRDRLREEVDRIAEKKGIDFDKADTSSTFGSKVRDRARYSTLQDLDAGRHTEVDMFAGAVVRMGRELGIPTPYNEFTYHMIKALEEKNDGKFDYE
;
A
#
# COMPACT_ATOMS: atom_id res chain seq x y z
N MET A 1 6.65 18.96 -1.44
CA MET A 1 6.98 17.62 -1.99
C MET A 1 5.77 16.70 -1.86
N MET A 2 5.59 15.77 -2.79
CA MET A 2 4.56 14.69 -2.72
C MET A 2 5.23 13.34 -2.86
N SER A 3 4.84 12.34 -2.05
CA SER A 3 5.25 10.94 -2.18
C SER A 3 4.10 10.13 -2.77
N LEU A 4 4.35 9.40 -3.84
CA LEU A 4 3.39 8.47 -4.45
C LEU A 4 3.74 7.01 -4.15
N MET A 5 4.57 6.80 -3.13
CA MET A 5 4.99 5.47 -2.69
C MET A 5 3.82 4.70 -2.05
N ASN A 6 3.95 3.38 -2.01
CA ASN A 6 3.11 2.56 -1.15
C ASN A 6 3.57 2.69 0.32
N GLY A 7 2.77 2.20 1.26
CA GLY A 7 3.06 2.31 2.68
C GLY A 7 2.36 3.50 3.33
N VAL A 8 2.75 3.78 4.58
CA VAL A 8 2.15 4.83 5.43
C VAL A 8 3.19 5.71 6.13
N ASP A 9 4.46 5.45 5.92
CA ASP A 9 5.60 6.05 6.63
C ASP A 9 6.54 6.86 5.71
N SER A 10 6.28 6.92 4.41
CA SER A 10 7.15 7.63 3.46
C SER A 10 7.26 9.12 3.77
N GLU A 11 6.19 9.76 4.17
CA GLU A 11 6.17 11.19 4.53
C GLU A 11 6.91 11.45 5.85
N GLU A 12 6.85 10.53 6.81
CA GLU A 12 7.62 10.61 8.06
C GLU A 12 9.13 10.49 7.76
N ILE A 13 9.53 9.50 6.94
CA ILE A 13 10.93 9.28 6.53
C ILE A 13 11.47 10.49 5.74
N ILE A 14 10.71 11.05 4.82
CA ILE A 14 11.08 12.24 4.08
C ILE A 14 11.23 13.43 5.03
N GLY A 15 10.35 13.53 6.03
CA GLY A 15 10.33 14.57 7.05
C GLY A 15 11.56 14.59 7.96
N GLU A 16 12.35 13.50 8.02
CA GLU A 16 13.64 13.46 8.71
C GLU A 16 14.72 14.33 8.00
N VAL A 17 14.53 14.58 6.70
CA VAL A 17 15.52 15.28 5.84
C VAL A 17 15.05 16.68 5.44
N ILE A 18 13.74 16.84 5.17
CA ILE A 18 13.16 18.13 4.80
C ILE A 18 12.13 18.57 5.85
N ASP A 19 11.86 19.87 5.93
CA ASP A 19 10.81 20.37 6.82
C ASP A 19 9.45 19.71 6.48
N PRO A 20 8.81 19.00 7.41
CA PRO A 20 7.50 18.35 7.20
C PRO A 20 6.42 19.32 6.68
N VAL A 21 6.58 20.62 6.93
CA VAL A 21 5.70 21.64 6.39
C VAL A 21 5.68 21.68 4.87
N GLN A 22 6.74 21.22 4.21
CA GLN A 22 6.86 21.18 2.75
C GLN A 22 6.24 19.94 2.12
N ILE A 23 5.75 18.99 2.93
CA ILE A 23 5.17 17.72 2.45
C ILE A 23 3.66 17.87 2.31
N VAL A 24 3.13 17.51 1.16
CA VAL A 24 1.70 17.26 0.91
C VAL A 24 1.51 15.75 0.86
N HIS A 25 0.69 15.23 1.74
CA HIS A 25 0.40 13.79 1.78
C HIS A 25 -0.34 13.35 0.54
N SER A 26 0.05 12.19 0.01
CA SER A 26 -0.52 11.73 -1.25
C SER A 26 -0.40 10.23 -1.42
N LEU A 27 -1.23 9.69 -2.30
CA LEU A 27 -1.16 8.31 -2.75
C LEU A 27 -1.58 8.23 -4.22
N ILE A 28 -1.21 7.14 -4.89
CA ILE A 28 -1.72 6.81 -6.23
C ILE A 28 -2.54 5.52 -6.18
N LYS A 29 -3.69 5.51 -6.86
CA LYS A 29 -4.55 4.33 -7.04
C LYS A 29 -4.62 4.02 -8.54
N VAL A 30 -3.77 3.11 -9.00
CA VAL A 30 -3.69 2.64 -10.39
C VAL A 30 -3.46 1.13 -10.40
N ALA A 31 -4.23 0.42 -11.21
CA ALA A 31 -3.96 -0.97 -11.55
C ALA A 31 -3.13 -0.99 -12.83
N SER A 32 -1.84 -1.23 -12.72
CA SER A 32 -0.92 -1.24 -13.86
C SER A 32 -0.10 -2.52 -13.91
N GLU A 33 0.30 -2.90 -15.11
CA GLU A 33 1.20 -4.02 -15.38
C GLU A 33 2.39 -3.52 -16.21
N ARG A 34 3.60 -3.83 -15.77
CA ARG A 34 4.80 -3.54 -16.54
C ARG A 34 5.18 -4.74 -17.39
N LYS A 35 5.31 -4.53 -18.69
CA LYS A 35 5.77 -5.52 -19.68
C LYS A 35 7.01 -4.98 -20.38
N GLY A 36 8.18 -5.38 -19.91
CA GLY A 36 9.44 -4.83 -20.40
C GLY A 36 9.53 -3.32 -20.17
N ASN A 37 9.57 -2.53 -21.26
CA ASN A 37 9.63 -1.06 -21.22
C ASN A 37 8.24 -0.39 -21.29
N GLN A 38 7.17 -1.16 -21.37
CA GLN A 38 5.81 -0.66 -21.44
C GLN A 38 5.12 -0.78 -20.10
N VAL A 39 4.32 0.23 -19.74
CA VAL A 39 3.36 0.18 -18.66
C VAL A 39 1.96 0.19 -19.26
N VAL A 40 1.19 -0.84 -18.92
CA VAL A 40 -0.20 -0.99 -19.39
C VAL A 40 -1.12 -0.73 -18.20
N PHE A 41 -2.05 0.18 -18.36
CA PHE A 41 -3.12 0.46 -17.39
C PHE A 41 -4.37 0.89 -18.17
N ASP A 42 -5.51 0.84 -17.50
CA ASP A 42 -6.77 1.32 -18.05
C ASP A 42 -7.07 2.71 -17.49
N PRO A 43 -7.01 3.77 -18.30
CA PRO A 43 -7.30 5.14 -17.84
C PRO A 43 -8.71 5.28 -17.26
N GLU A 44 -9.71 4.61 -17.83
CA GLU A 44 -11.11 4.74 -17.42
C GLU A 44 -11.39 4.20 -16.02
N THR A 45 -10.59 3.21 -15.58
CA THR A 45 -10.73 2.60 -14.25
C THR A 45 -9.69 3.10 -13.25
N THR A 46 -8.79 3.99 -13.68
CA THR A 46 -7.74 4.57 -12.85
C THR A 46 -8.30 5.72 -12.01
N ILE A 47 -8.15 5.64 -10.69
CA ILE A 47 -8.52 6.73 -9.78
C ILE A 47 -7.48 7.85 -9.84
N GLY A 48 -6.21 7.49 -10.06
CA GLY A 48 -5.11 8.42 -10.19
C GLY A 48 -4.51 8.85 -8.85
N ILE A 49 -4.13 10.12 -8.77
CA ILE A 49 -3.45 10.71 -7.62
C ILE A 49 -4.49 11.28 -6.65
N VAL A 50 -4.40 10.89 -5.38
CA VAL A 50 -5.20 11.48 -4.30
C VAL A 50 -4.23 12.20 -3.35
N TYR A 51 -4.53 13.42 -2.95
CA TYR A 51 -3.66 14.21 -2.10
C TYR A 51 -4.44 15.17 -1.19
N GLY A 52 -3.80 15.62 -0.13
CA GLY A 52 -4.40 16.53 0.82
C GLY A 52 -3.43 16.99 1.91
N GLU A 53 -3.88 17.92 2.72
CA GLU A 53 -3.19 18.33 3.93
C GLU A 53 -3.49 17.35 5.07
N ALA A 54 -2.44 16.86 5.73
CA ALA A 54 -2.63 16.09 6.97
C ALA A 54 -3.07 17.01 8.13
N ASP A 55 -2.64 18.28 8.09
CA ASP A 55 -3.03 19.33 9.03
C ASP A 55 -3.89 20.38 8.31
N LEU A 56 -5.19 20.28 8.46
CA LEU A 56 -6.17 21.16 7.82
C LEU A 56 -6.05 22.65 8.25
N SER A 57 -5.37 22.93 9.35
CA SER A 57 -5.12 24.32 9.78
C SER A 57 -4.22 25.10 8.83
N ARG A 58 -3.51 24.43 7.94
CA ARG A 58 -2.59 25.05 6.95
C ARG A 58 -3.30 25.75 5.80
N GLY A 59 -4.63 25.60 5.68
CA GLY A 59 -5.43 26.16 4.61
C GLY A 59 -5.27 25.42 3.28
N THR A 60 -5.91 25.93 2.23
CA THR A 60 -6.09 25.24 0.93
C THR A 60 -5.11 25.69 -0.17
N GLY A 61 -4.34 26.75 0.04
CA GLY A 61 -3.57 27.39 -1.05
C GLY A 61 -2.62 26.47 -1.82
N ARG A 62 -1.97 25.49 -1.15
CA ARG A 62 -1.11 24.52 -1.84
C ARG A 62 -1.92 23.49 -2.62
N ILE A 63 -3.06 23.14 -2.11
CA ILE A 63 -3.98 22.18 -2.75
C ILE A 63 -4.57 22.83 -4.02
N GLU A 64 -4.93 24.11 -3.96
CA GLU A 64 -5.39 24.88 -5.12
C GLU A 64 -4.30 24.96 -6.19
N ALA A 65 -3.04 25.28 -5.79
CA ALA A 65 -1.92 25.29 -6.72
C ALA A 65 -1.63 23.93 -7.38
N LEU A 66 -1.84 22.81 -6.66
CA LEU A 66 -1.73 21.47 -7.22
C LEU A 66 -2.88 21.16 -8.18
N ASN A 67 -4.11 21.58 -7.86
CA ASN A 67 -5.25 21.47 -8.76
C ASN A 67 -4.97 22.20 -10.09
N ASP A 68 -4.46 23.42 -10.02
CA ASP A 68 -4.08 24.21 -11.19
C ASP A 68 -2.94 23.53 -11.99
N LEU A 69 -1.95 22.95 -11.31
CA LEU A 69 -0.84 22.23 -11.94
C LEU A 69 -1.31 20.99 -12.70
N PHE A 70 -2.28 20.27 -12.16
CA PHE A 70 -2.79 19.04 -12.78
C PHE A 70 -3.94 19.30 -13.77
N ALA A 71 -4.50 20.51 -13.80
CA ALA A 71 -5.54 20.88 -14.75
C ALA A 71 -5.04 20.67 -16.19
N ASP A 72 -5.92 20.18 -17.04
CA ASP A 72 -5.68 19.95 -18.47
C ASP A 72 -4.52 18.99 -18.82
N THR A 73 -3.93 18.28 -17.83
CA THR A 73 -2.86 17.31 -18.06
C THR A 73 -3.36 15.95 -18.55
N GLY A 74 -4.66 15.67 -18.44
CA GLY A 74 -5.24 14.34 -18.66
C GLY A 74 -4.96 13.33 -17.53
N LEU A 75 -4.28 13.74 -16.46
CA LEU A 75 -4.12 12.93 -15.26
C LEU A 75 -5.41 12.92 -14.44
N HIS A 76 -5.77 11.77 -13.91
CA HIS A 76 -6.83 11.69 -12.90
C HIS A 76 -6.24 12.07 -11.55
N TYR A 77 -6.86 13.02 -10.87
CA TYR A 77 -6.43 13.49 -9.55
C TYR A 77 -7.61 13.95 -8.71
N ARG A 78 -7.46 13.93 -7.41
CA ARG A 78 -8.48 14.36 -6.46
C ARG A 78 -7.84 14.88 -5.17
N ALA A 79 -8.23 16.07 -4.75
CA ALA A 79 -7.94 16.57 -3.41
C ALA A 79 -8.93 15.98 -2.38
N THR A 80 -8.49 15.85 -1.12
CA THR A 80 -9.33 15.34 -0.02
C THR A 80 -8.89 15.91 1.33
N ASP A 81 -9.85 16.12 2.23
CA ASP A 81 -9.60 16.55 3.61
C ASP A 81 -9.33 15.35 4.57
N VAL A 82 -9.38 14.13 4.05
CA VAL A 82 -9.19 12.89 4.83
C VAL A 82 -8.03 12.06 4.29
N ILE A 83 -6.97 12.72 3.84
CA ILE A 83 -5.85 12.08 3.14
C ILE A 83 -5.19 10.97 3.96
N LEU A 84 -5.02 11.12 5.27
CA LEU A 84 -4.45 10.09 6.12
C LEU A 84 -5.33 8.83 6.13
N THR A 85 -6.64 9.00 6.21
CA THR A 85 -7.59 7.87 6.11
C THR A 85 -7.50 7.17 4.76
N GLU A 86 -7.35 7.92 3.67
CA GLU A 86 -7.20 7.36 2.32
C GLU A 86 -5.91 6.55 2.17
N ILE A 87 -4.79 7.04 2.70
CA ILE A 87 -3.50 6.35 2.71
C ILE A 87 -3.61 5.05 3.52
N TRP A 88 -4.16 5.13 4.73
CA TRP A 88 -4.37 3.98 5.61
C TRP A 88 -5.37 2.96 5.03
N SER A 89 -6.41 3.41 4.34
CA SER A 89 -7.36 2.54 3.65
C SER A 89 -6.67 1.72 2.55
N LYS A 90 -5.78 2.35 1.76
CA LYS A 90 -4.96 1.65 0.77
C LYS A 90 -3.98 0.68 1.44
N PHE A 91 -3.33 1.08 2.53
CA PHE A 91 -2.41 0.24 3.30
C PHE A 91 -3.12 -0.99 3.89
N ARG A 92 -4.29 -0.80 4.49
CA ARG A 92 -5.19 -1.84 4.99
C ARG A 92 -5.59 -2.85 3.92
N LEU A 93 -5.66 -2.43 2.67
CA LEU A 93 -5.91 -3.30 1.53
C LEU A 93 -4.62 -4.04 1.09
N ASN A 94 -3.52 -3.30 0.97
CA ASN A 94 -2.28 -3.82 0.40
C ASN A 94 -1.60 -4.84 1.30
N VAL A 95 -1.41 -4.54 2.59
CA VAL A 95 -0.69 -5.40 3.53
C VAL A 95 -1.21 -6.83 3.52
N PRO A 96 -2.49 -7.09 3.80
CA PRO A 96 -2.98 -8.46 3.86
C PRO A 96 -3.04 -9.15 2.49
N ASN A 97 -3.49 -8.42 1.47
CA ASN A 97 -3.71 -9.05 0.16
C ASN A 97 -2.39 -9.35 -0.57
N ASN A 98 -1.45 -8.41 -0.59
CA ASN A 98 -0.18 -8.63 -1.28
C ASN A 98 0.64 -9.73 -0.61
N GLN A 99 0.70 -9.71 0.71
CA GLN A 99 1.60 -10.58 1.45
C GLN A 99 1.07 -12.02 1.59
N ALA A 100 -0.22 -12.22 1.89
CA ALA A 100 -0.79 -13.57 1.94
C ALA A 100 -0.69 -14.26 0.55
N GLN A 101 -0.92 -13.50 -0.52
CA GLN A 101 -0.74 -14.00 -1.89
C GLN A 101 0.71 -14.37 -2.19
N ALA A 102 1.66 -13.53 -1.76
CA ALA A 102 3.10 -13.76 -1.99
C ALA A 102 3.60 -15.03 -1.29
N MET A 103 3.15 -15.29 -0.05
CA MET A 103 3.52 -16.50 0.68
C MET A 103 3.00 -17.78 0.02
N VAL A 104 1.79 -17.74 -0.57
CA VAL A 104 1.13 -18.94 -1.13
C VAL A 104 1.41 -19.10 -2.63
N GLY A 105 1.80 -18.04 -3.34
CA GLY A 105 2.04 -18.07 -4.78
C GLY A 105 0.77 -18.19 -5.63
N CYS A 106 -0.39 -17.75 -5.12
CA CYS A 106 -1.69 -17.98 -5.73
C CYS A 106 -2.29 -16.71 -6.37
N GLY A 107 -3.32 -16.85 -7.18
CA GLY A 107 -4.12 -15.75 -7.71
C GLY A 107 -5.13 -15.22 -6.69
N VAL A 108 -5.71 -14.04 -6.98
CA VAL A 108 -6.69 -13.34 -6.10
C VAL A 108 -7.90 -14.21 -5.78
N GLY A 109 -8.34 -15.09 -6.70
CA GLY A 109 -9.46 -15.99 -6.48
C GLY A 109 -9.31 -16.92 -5.27
N ALA A 110 -8.06 -17.22 -4.85
CA ALA A 110 -7.80 -18.07 -3.71
C ALA A 110 -8.38 -17.53 -2.39
N TYR A 111 -8.58 -16.22 -2.26
CA TYR A 111 -9.22 -15.62 -1.08
C TYR A 111 -10.70 -15.98 -0.94
N ARG A 112 -11.36 -16.33 -2.05
CA ARG A 112 -12.74 -16.83 -2.07
C ARG A 112 -12.76 -18.33 -1.92
N ASP A 113 -11.82 -19.03 -2.55
CA ASP A 113 -11.89 -20.48 -2.78
C ASP A 113 -11.19 -21.29 -1.65
N SER A 114 -10.43 -20.64 -0.76
CA SER A 114 -9.71 -21.28 0.34
C SER A 114 -9.89 -20.51 1.66
N GLU A 115 -10.52 -21.17 2.63
CA GLU A 115 -10.62 -20.63 4.00
C GLU A 115 -9.26 -20.39 4.64
N HIS A 116 -8.24 -21.18 4.31
CA HIS A 116 -6.89 -21.02 4.84
C HIS A 116 -6.20 -19.78 4.30
N VAL A 117 -6.33 -19.49 2.99
CA VAL A 117 -5.78 -18.27 2.40
C VAL A 117 -6.53 -17.03 2.89
N ALA A 118 -7.85 -17.13 3.03
CA ALA A 118 -8.67 -16.09 3.65
C ALA A 118 -8.24 -15.82 5.10
N PHE A 119 -8.01 -16.88 5.90
CA PHE A 119 -7.53 -16.75 7.29
C PHE A 119 -6.20 -15.98 7.36
N LEU A 120 -5.21 -16.32 6.53
CA LEU A 120 -3.92 -15.63 6.52
C LEU A 120 -4.11 -14.13 6.25
N ARG A 121 -4.87 -13.79 5.21
CA ARG A 121 -5.20 -12.40 4.88
C ARG A 121 -5.88 -11.68 6.04
N ASP A 122 -6.85 -12.31 6.68
CA ASP A 122 -7.67 -11.67 7.71
C ASP A 122 -6.86 -11.44 9.00
N ARG A 123 -5.96 -12.35 9.37
CA ARG A 123 -5.05 -12.14 10.51
C ARG A 123 -4.09 -10.97 10.30
N LEU A 124 -3.50 -10.86 9.10
CA LEU A 124 -2.65 -9.73 8.74
C LEU A 124 -3.42 -8.39 8.82
N ARG A 125 -4.67 -8.39 8.33
CA ARG A 125 -5.54 -7.21 8.36
C ARG A 125 -5.89 -6.78 9.78
N GLU A 126 -6.23 -7.69 10.66
CA GLU A 126 -6.58 -7.40 12.05
C GLU A 126 -5.47 -6.69 12.82
N GLU A 127 -4.21 -6.99 12.52
CA GLU A 127 -3.08 -6.30 13.12
C GLU A 127 -2.96 -4.86 12.61
N VAL A 128 -3.18 -4.64 11.30
CA VAL A 128 -3.25 -3.29 10.71
C VAL A 128 -4.41 -2.50 11.32
N ASP A 129 -5.58 -3.12 11.45
CA ASP A 129 -6.78 -2.47 11.99
C ASP A 129 -6.57 -2.00 13.43
N ARG A 130 -5.94 -2.82 14.28
CA ARG A 130 -5.61 -2.43 15.67
C ARG A 130 -4.63 -1.27 15.77
N ILE A 131 -3.64 -1.21 14.86
CA ILE A 131 -2.70 -0.09 14.80
C ILE A 131 -3.41 1.17 14.31
N ALA A 132 -4.22 1.07 13.26
CA ALA A 132 -4.99 2.18 12.71
C ALA A 132 -5.95 2.78 13.76
N GLU A 133 -6.68 1.93 14.49
CA GLU A 133 -7.55 2.35 15.59
C GLU A 133 -6.76 3.12 16.66
N LYS A 134 -5.59 2.61 17.07
CA LYS A 134 -4.72 3.26 18.05
C LYS A 134 -4.19 4.60 17.58
N LYS A 135 -3.97 4.76 16.27
CA LYS A 135 -3.57 6.02 15.62
C LYS A 135 -4.75 6.95 15.34
N GLY A 136 -5.98 6.56 15.67
CA GLY A 136 -7.19 7.38 15.48
C GLY A 136 -7.66 7.47 14.03
N ILE A 137 -7.29 6.51 13.19
CA ILE A 137 -7.74 6.43 11.80
C ILE A 137 -9.18 5.89 11.75
N ASP A 138 -10.06 6.67 11.17
CA ASP A 138 -11.48 6.34 10.98
C ASP A 138 -11.73 5.92 9.53
N PHE A 139 -11.77 4.61 9.27
CA PHE A 139 -11.96 4.07 7.92
C PHE A 139 -13.32 4.38 7.31
N ASP A 140 -14.35 4.73 8.11
CA ASP A 140 -15.68 5.07 7.58
C ASP A 140 -15.68 6.40 6.81
N LYS A 141 -14.63 7.22 7.00
CA LYS A 141 -14.42 8.46 6.25
C LYS A 141 -13.72 8.27 4.90
N ALA A 142 -13.16 7.08 4.64
CA ALA A 142 -12.52 6.82 3.36
C ALA A 142 -13.54 6.82 2.22
N ASP A 143 -13.14 7.35 1.06
CA ASP A 143 -13.95 7.26 -0.14
C ASP A 143 -13.98 5.82 -0.67
N THR A 144 -15.13 5.17 -0.53
CA THR A 144 -15.39 3.81 -1.01
C THR A 144 -16.01 3.78 -2.41
N SER A 145 -16.31 4.93 -3.02
CA SER A 145 -16.98 5.03 -4.33
C SER A 145 -16.12 4.43 -5.46
N SER A 146 -14.82 4.33 -5.21
CA SER A 146 -13.84 3.78 -6.12
C SER A 146 -13.36 2.40 -5.65
N THR A 147 -14.26 1.47 -5.50
CA THR A 147 -13.88 0.09 -5.24
C THR A 147 -13.14 -0.47 -6.45
N PHE A 148 -11.84 -0.68 -6.31
CA PHE A 148 -11.07 -1.63 -7.10
C PHE A 148 -11.72 -3.00 -6.98
N GLY A 149 -12.81 -3.28 -7.65
CA GLY A 149 -13.45 -4.51 -7.25
C GLY A 149 -14.22 -5.26 -8.28
N SER A 150 -14.70 -4.63 -9.30
CA SER A 150 -15.70 -5.33 -10.10
C SER A 150 -15.15 -6.27 -11.17
N LYS A 151 -13.82 -6.29 -11.43
CA LYS A 151 -13.29 -7.13 -12.52
C LYS A 151 -11.84 -7.61 -12.31
N VAL A 152 -11.35 -7.75 -11.07
CA VAL A 152 -10.05 -8.39 -10.87
C VAL A 152 -10.17 -9.87 -11.25
N ARG A 153 -9.37 -10.30 -12.23
CA ARG A 153 -9.39 -11.71 -12.67
C ARG A 153 -8.87 -12.60 -11.55
N ASP A 154 -9.49 -13.76 -11.32
CA ASP A 154 -9.12 -14.71 -10.25
C ASP A 154 -7.62 -15.07 -10.23
N ARG A 155 -6.97 -15.06 -11.38
CA ARG A 155 -5.54 -15.33 -11.53
C ARG A 155 -4.65 -14.10 -11.36
N ALA A 156 -5.20 -12.90 -11.07
CA ALA A 156 -4.41 -11.69 -10.91
C ALA A 156 -3.46 -11.81 -9.73
N ARG A 157 -2.27 -11.22 -9.88
CA ARG A 157 -1.18 -11.23 -8.91
C ARG A 157 -0.86 -9.81 -8.52
N TYR A 158 -0.74 -9.56 -7.22
CA TYR A 158 -0.32 -8.28 -6.70
C TYR A 158 1.19 -8.10 -6.80
N SER A 159 1.66 -6.86 -6.60
CA SER A 159 3.06 -6.46 -6.82
C SER A 159 4.07 -7.32 -6.07
N THR A 160 3.86 -7.62 -4.79
CA THR A 160 4.79 -8.42 -3.98
C THR A 160 5.03 -9.81 -4.59
N LEU A 161 3.97 -10.50 -5.04
CA LEU A 161 4.13 -11.79 -5.72
C LEU A 161 4.79 -11.63 -7.09
N GLN A 162 4.46 -10.58 -7.85
CA GLN A 162 5.10 -10.29 -9.13
C GLN A 162 6.61 -10.04 -8.98
N ASP A 163 7.02 -9.38 -7.89
CA ASP A 163 8.43 -9.14 -7.60
C ASP A 163 9.16 -10.43 -7.26
N LEU A 164 8.61 -11.27 -6.38
CA LEU A 164 9.19 -12.57 -6.06
C LEU A 164 9.31 -13.49 -7.29
N ASP A 165 8.27 -13.57 -8.12
CA ASP A 165 8.28 -14.35 -9.36
C ASP A 165 9.35 -13.88 -10.35
N ALA A 166 9.68 -12.59 -10.32
CA ALA A 166 10.70 -11.98 -11.18
C ALA A 166 12.10 -11.93 -10.53
N GLY A 167 12.28 -12.53 -9.36
CA GLY A 167 13.55 -12.53 -8.63
C GLY A 167 13.94 -11.13 -8.13
N ARG A 168 12.98 -10.26 -7.88
CA ARG A 168 13.24 -8.92 -7.33
C ARG A 168 12.96 -8.87 -5.83
N HIS A 169 13.62 -7.94 -5.14
CA HIS A 169 13.25 -7.57 -3.79
C HIS A 169 11.87 -6.88 -3.78
N THR A 170 11.13 -7.11 -2.74
CA THR A 170 9.75 -6.67 -2.57
C THR A 170 9.64 -5.41 -1.70
N GLU A 171 8.43 -4.88 -1.58
CA GLU A 171 8.11 -3.78 -0.65
C GLU A 171 7.79 -4.28 0.78
N VAL A 172 8.25 -5.48 1.18
CA VAL A 172 7.90 -6.08 2.49
C VAL A 172 8.29 -5.20 3.67
N ASP A 173 9.37 -4.45 3.57
CA ASP A 173 9.82 -3.50 4.60
C ASP A 173 8.81 -2.36 4.82
N MET A 174 8.12 -1.93 3.75
CA MET A 174 7.09 -0.89 3.77
C MET A 174 5.71 -1.45 4.13
N PHE A 175 5.51 -2.75 4.09
CA PHE A 175 4.26 -3.45 4.46
C PHE A 175 4.37 -4.11 5.83
N ALA A 176 4.71 -5.39 5.91
CA ALA A 176 4.84 -6.08 7.19
C ALA A 176 5.88 -5.44 8.11
N GLY A 177 7.01 -4.99 7.55
CA GLY A 177 8.05 -4.29 8.30
C GLY A 177 7.51 -3.04 9.01
N ALA A 178 6.73 -2.20 8.31
CA ALA A 178 6.10 -1.02 8.90
C ALA A 178 5.07 -1.39 9.98
N VAL A 179 4.25 -2.43 9.75
CA VAL A 179 3.29 -2.93 10.76
C VAL A 179 4.02 -3.38 12.03
N VAL A 180 5.11 -4.12 11.89
CA VAL A 180 5.91 -4.61 13.02
C VAL A 180 6.55 -3.44 13.78
N ARG A 181 7.13 -2.46 13.10
CA ARG A 181 7.71 -1.26 13.75
C ARG A 181 6.65 -0.50 14.54
N MET A 182 5.54 -0.14 13.91
CA MET A 182 4.43 0.57 14.56
C MET A 182 3.83 -0.25 15.71
N GLY A 183 3.71 -1.57 15.55
CA GLY A 183 3.24 -2.45 16.60
C GLY A 183 4.13 -2.39 17.85
N ARG A 184 5.46 -2.41 17.68
CA ARG A 184 6.42 -2.27 18.78
C ARG A 184 6.33 -0.91 19.47
N GLU A 185 6.24 0.17 18.71
CA GLU A 185 6.11 1.55 19.21
C GLU A 185 4.83 1.74 20.03
N LEU A 186 3.73 1.15 19.60
CA LEU A 186 2.41 1.29 20.22
C LEU A 186 2.09 0.22 21.28
N GLY A 187 2.99 -0.76 21.46
CA GLY A 187 2.76 -1.90 22.36
C GLY A 187 1.68 -2.87 21.86
N ILE A 188 1.48 -2.95 20.55
CA ILE A 188 0.48 -3.83 19.90
C ILE A 188 1.20 -5.05 19.31
N PRO A 189 0.90 -6.28 19.74
CA PRO A 189 1.47 -7.48 19.16
C PRO A 189 1.06 -7.66 17.68
N THR A 190 2.05 -7.97 16.83
CA THR A 190 1.87 -8.17 15.39
C THR A 190 2.52 -9.47 14.91
N PRO A 191 2.21 -10.64 15.54
CA PRO A 191 2.92 -11.89 15.26
C PRO A 191 2.72 -12.40 13.83
N TYR A 192 1.56 -12.16 13.21
CA TYR A 192 1.31 -12.59 11.83
C TYR A 192 2.11 -11.76 10.82
N ASN A 193 2.17 -10.45 10.98
CA ASN A 193 3.00 -9.59 10.13
C ASN A 193 4.49 -9.85 10.37
N GLU A 194 4.94 -10.09 11.61
CA GLU A 194 6.32 -10.42 11.89
C GLU A 194 6.74 -11.75 11.24
N PHE A 195 5.92 -12.79 11.38
CA PHE A 195 6.14 -14.06 10.67
C PHE A 195 6.19 -13.87 9.16
N THR A 196 5.23 -13.11 8.59
CA THR A 196 5.15 -12.85 7.17
C THR A 196 6.36 -12.06 6.66
N TYR A 197 6.81 -11.07 7.43
CA TYR A 197 8.02 -10.31 7.12
C TYR A 197 9.22 -11.25 6.92
N HIS A 198 9.49 -12.10 7.89
CA HIS A 198 10.61 -13.02 7.81
C HIS A 198 10.45 -14.09 6.72
N MET A 199 9.22 -14.55 6.48
CA MET A 199 8.93 -15.49 5.39
C MET A 199 9.25 -14.87 4.02
N ILE A 200 8.80 -13.64 3.75
CA ILE A 200 9.05 -12.95 2.48
C ILE A 200 10.54 -12.61 2.35
N LYS A 201 11.20 -12.14 3.42
CA LYS A 201 12.67 -11.93 3.40
C LYS A 201 13.44 -13.20 3.07
N ALA A 202 13.03 -14.35 3.62
CA ALA A 202 13.65 -15.64 3.29
C ALA A 202 13.40 -16.05 1.82
N LEU A 203 12.24 -15.70 1.23
CA LEU A 203 11.99 -15.91 -0.19
C LEU A 203 12.86 -15.01 -1.07
N GLU A 204 13.10 -13.76 -0.67
CA GLU A 204 14.05 -12.86 -1.33
C GLU A 204 15.48 -13.43 -1.28
N GLU A 205 15.93 -13.85 -0.09
CA GLU A 205 17.26 -14.48 0.09
C GLU A 205 17.41 -15.76 -0.76
N LYS A 206 16.34 -16.55 -0.89
CA LYS A 206 16.33 -17.72 -1.78
C LYS A 206 16.48 -17.30 -3.24
N ASN A 207 15.77 -16.27 -3.67
CA ASN A 207 15.88 -15.76 -5.04
C ASN A 207 17.29 -15.18 -5.34
N ASP A 208 17.96 -14.64 -4.32
CA ASP A 208 19.35 -14.16 -4.40
C ASP A 208 20.39 -15.31 -4.43
N GLY A 209 19.94 -16.58 -4.37
CA GLY A 209 20.85 -17.76 -4.37
C GLY A 209 21.54 -18.03 -3.03
N LYS A 210 21.12 -17.40 -1.94
CA LYS A 210 21.78 -17.54 -0.62
C LYS A 210 21.79 -18.99 -0.11
N PHE A 211 20.87 -19.82 -0.56
CA PHE A 211 20.70 -21.22 -0.13
C PHE A 211 21.15 -22.24 -1.19
N ASP A 212 21.83 -21.81 -2.23
CA ASP A 212 22.42 -22.68 -3.25
C ASP A 212 23.71 -23.31 -2.67
N TYR A 213 23.54 -24.32 -1.82
CA TYR A 213 24.64 -25.09 -1.24
C TYR A 213 25.22 -26.04 -2.30
N GLU A 214 26.55 -26.04 -2.46
CA GLU A 214 27.29 -27.01 -3.28
C GLU A 214 27.34 -28.40 -2.60
#